data_8492b15f7d48972756721b97624964e2
#
_entry.id   8492b15f7d48972756721b97624964e2
#
_cell.length_a   1.000
_cell.length_b   1.000
_cell.length_c   1.000
_cell.angle_alpha   90.00
_cell.angle_beta   90.00
_cell.angle_gamma   90.00
#
_symmetry.space_group_name_H-M   'P 1'
#
loop_
_entity.id
_entity.type
_entity.pdbx_description
1 polymer ?
#
loop_
_entity_poly.entity_id
_entity_poly.type
_entity_poly.pdbx_seq_one_letter_code
_entity_poly.pdbx_strand_id
1 'polypeptide(L)'
;MAREIKKAVAYLRTSSAANVGQDKDSDKRQLAAIHAYAKANGFEVVDTYYDAAVSGADPVTERRGFMEMLGRVTTNGAKTILVESPDRFARDLMVQLAGYAMLKGQGIALIPTTAPDFFMEDTPTAVLIRQ
;
A
#
# COMPACT_ATOMS: atom_id res chain seq x y z
N MET A 1 27.04 4.84 -12.93
CA MET A 1 26.32 5.99 -12.40
C MET A 1 25.35 5.53 -11.31
N ALA A 2 25.38 6.20 -10.18
CA ALA A 2 24.55 5.79 -9.06
C ALA A 2 23.08 6.11 -9.35
N ARG A 3 22.21 5.12 -9.14
CA ARG A 3 20.78 5.34 -9.24
C ARG A 3 20.31 6.10 -8.00
N GLU A 4 19.49 7.10 -8.21
CA GLU A 4 18.88 7.78 -7.08
C GLU A 4 17.93 6.84 -6.35
N ILE A 5 18.08 6.71 -5.03
CA ILE A 5 17.23 5.87 -4.21
C ILE A 5 16.07 6.70 -3.70
N LYS A 6 14.85 6.23 -3.94
CA LYS A 6 13.64 6.89 -3.49
C LYS A 6 13.17 6.27 -2.18
N LYS A 7 12.69 7.11 -1.28
CA LYS A 7 12.15 6.62 -0.01
C LYS A 7 10.71 6.18 -0.17
N ALA A 8 10.37 5.07 0.47
CA ALA A 8 9.02 4.53 0.46
C ALA A 8 8.66 4.02 1.85
N VAL A 9 7.37 3.86 2.11
CA VAL A 9 6.89 3.20 3.32
C VAL A 9 6.14 1.94 2.92
N ALA A 10 6.17 0.94 3.79
CA ALA A 10 5.46 -0.31 3.58
C ALA A 10 4.16 -0.30 4.37
N TYR A 11 3.07 -0.74 3.75
CA TYR A 11 1.79 -0.88 4.42
C TYR A 11 1.31 -2.34 4.34
N LEU A 12 0.99 -2.91 5.49
CA LEU A 12 0.51 -4.28 5.62
C LEU A 12 -0.87 -4.29 6.24
N ARG A 13 -1.74 -5.17 5.78
CA ARG A 13 -3.07 -5.35 6.36
C ARG A 13 -3.43 -6.83 6.36
N THR A 14 -3.99 -7.30 7.48
CA THR A 14 -4.57 -8.63 7.57
C THR A 14 -6.00 -8.50 8.07
N SER A 15 -6.89 -9.37 7.57
CA SER A 15 -8.31 -9.36 7.95
C SER A 15 -8.55 -9.97 9.33
N SER A 16 -7.62 -10.79 9.79
CA SER A 16 -7.67 -11.38 11.12
C SER A 16 -6.36 -11.08 11.84
N ALA A 17 -6.33 -11.39 13.15
CA ALA A 17 -5.10 -11.23 13.90
C ALA A 17 -4.00 -12.09 13.26
N ALA A 18 -2.76 -11.60 13.29
CA ALA A 18 -1.64 -12.33 12.73
C ALA A 18 -1.52 -13.71 13.38
N ASN A 19 -1.10 -14.68 12.56
CA ASN A 19 -0.89 -16.08 12.98
C ASN A 19 -2.20 -16.85 13.21
N VAL A 20 -3.30 -16.38 12.65
CA VAL A 20 -4.60 -17.06 12.76
C VAL A 20 -5.11 -17.39 11.35
N GLY A 21 -5.48 -18.63 11.13
CA GLY A 21 -6.12 -19.08 9.91
C GLY A 21 -5.30 -18.81 8.66
N GLN A 22 -5.96 -18.34 7.62
CA GLN A 22 -5.32 -18.07 6.33
C GLN A 22 -4.38 -16.88 6.37
N ASP A 23 -4.48 -16.05 7.41
CA ASP A 23 -3.58 -14.90 7.56
C ASP A 23 -2.34 -15.23 8.37
N LYS A 24 -2.13 -16.51 8.71
CA LYS A 24 -0.92 -16.90 9.42
C LYS A 24 0.30 -16.55 8.56
N ASP A 25 1.22 -15.81 9.17
CA ASP A 25 2.45 -15.35 8.52
C ASP A 25 2.22 -14.48 7.27
N SER A 26 0.99 -14.03 7.04
CA SER A 26 0.68 -13.17 5.91
C SER A 26 1.43 -11.85 5.97
N ASP A 27 1.55 -11.28 7.16
CA ASP A 27 2.29 -10.03 7.35
C ASP A 27 3.76 -10.19 6.92
N LYS A 28 4.39 -11.31 7.27
CA LYS A 28 5.77 -11.57 6.88
C LYS A 28 5.91 -11.74 5.37
N ARG A 29 4.96 -12.42 4.75
CA ARG A 29 4.97 -12.61 3.30
C ARG A 29 4.78 -11.27 2.57
N GLN A 30 3.85 -10.45 3.06
CA GLN A 30 3.63 -9.13 2.49
C GLN A 30 4.89 -8.27 2.57
N LEU A 31 5.53 -8.27 3.73
CA LEU A 31 6.73 -7.47 3.92
C LEU A 31 7.88 -7.96 3.05
N ALA A 32 8.04 -9.28 2.92
CA ALA A 32 9.07 -9.84 2.06
C ALA A 32 8.88 -9.44 0.60
N ALA A 33 7.63 -9.47 0.11
CA ALA A 33 7.31 -9.05 -1.25
C ALA A 33 7.62 -7.57 -1.46
N ILE A 34 7.30 -6.74 -0.49
CA ILE A 34 7.56 -5.30 -0.55
C ILE A 34 9.05 -5.02 -0.58
N HIS A 35 9.83 -5.68 0.28
CA HIS A 35 11.28 -5.47 0.30
C HIS A 35 11.95 -5.96 -0.99
N ALA A 36 11.48 -7.08 -1.55
CA ALA A 36 12.02 -7.58 -2.81
C ALA A 36 11.78 -6.58 -3.94
N TYR A 37 10.56 -6.04 -4.02
CA TYR A 37 10.23 -5.03 -5.03
C TYR A 37 11.06 -3.77 -4.83
N ALA A 38 11.18 -3.30 -3.59
CA ALA A 38 11.93 -2.09 -3.28
C ALA A 38 13.39 -2.23 -3.71
N LYS A 39 14.00 -3.36 -3.39
CA LYS A 39 15.39 -3.63 -3.76
C LYS A 39 15.57 -3.64 -5.28
N ALA A 40 14.64 -4.26 -5.99
CA ALA A 40 14.73 -4.38 -7.45
C ALA A 40 14.45 -3.05 -8.17
N ASN A 41 13.75 -2.12 -7.53
CA ASN A 41 13.28 -0.90 -8.19
C ASN A 41 13.82 0.40 -7.59
N GLY A 42 14.84 0.32 -6.74
CA GLY A 42 15.52 1.50 -6.25
C GLY A 42 14.78 2.27 -5.16
N PHE A 43 14.04 1.57 -4.31
CA PHE A 43 13.37 2.17 -3.16
C PHE A 43 14.04 1.75 -1.86
N GLU A 44 14.04 2.67 -0.91
CA GLU A 44 14.43 2.38 0.47
C GLU A 44 13.17 2.45 1.33
N VAL A 45 12.85 1.33 2.01
CA VAL A 45 11.70 1.30 2.91
C VAL A 45 12.12 1.90 4.24
N VAL A 46 11.67 3.12 4.51
CA VAL A 46 12.08 3.87 5.71
C VAL A 46 11.18 3.62 6.92
N ASP A 47 9.97 3.13 6.69
CA ASP A 47 9.03 2.82 7.76
C ASP A 47 8.05 1.73 7.30
N THR A 48 7.48 1.02 8.28
CA THR A 48 6.50 -0.03 8.02
C THR A 48 5.31 0.17 8.95
N TYR A 49 4.10 0.08 8.38
CA TYR A 49 2.85 0.23 9.13
C TYR A 49 1.99 -0.99 8.92
N TYR A 50 1.29 -1.41 9.97
CA TYR A 50 0.53 -2.65 9.93
C TYR A 50 -0.82 -2.48 10.63
N ASP A 51 -1.89 -2.81 9.93
CA ASP A 51 -3.24 -2.89 10.47
C ASP A 51 -3.66 -4.35 10.56
N ALA A 52 -3.59 -4.91 11.75
CA ALA A 52 -4.03 -6.28 12.03
C ALA A 52 -5.51 -6.29 12.35
N ALA A 53 -6.21 -7.33 11.89
CA ALA A 53 -7.64 -7.52 12.14
C ALA A 53 -8.48 -6.35 11.63
N VAL A 54 -8.14 -5.85 10.43
CA VAL A 54 -8.84 -4.75 9.79
C VAL A 54 -9.37 -5.23 8.45
N SER A 55 -10.67 -5.06 8.21
CA SER A 55 -11.31 -5.49 6.98
C SER A 55 -10.84 -4.65 5.78
N GLY A 56 -10.68 -5.30 4.63
CA GLY A 56 -10.42 -4.60 3.38
C GLY A 56 -11.57 -3.71 2.92
N ALA A 57 -12.75 -3.84 3.55
CA ALA A 57 -13.90 -2.97 3.28
C ALA A 57 -13.95 -1.76 4.20
N ASP A 58 -13.10 -1.68 5.23
CA ASP A 58 -13.07 -0.52 6.11
C ASP A 58 -12.43 0.67 5.39
N PRO A 59 -13.04 1.86 5.46
CA PRO A 59 -12.42 3.05 4.87
C PRO A 59 -11.01 3.26 5.41
N VAL A 60 -10.09 3.69 4.55
CA VAL A 60 -8.69 3.86 4.97
C VAL A 60 -8.55 4.92 6.07
N THR A 61 -9.44 5.91 6.09
CA THR A 61 -9.43 6.96 7.11
C THR A 61 -9.85 6.46 8.49
N GLU A 62 -10.39 5.25 8.57
CA GLU A 62 -10.77 4.62 9.85
C GLU A 62 -9.74 3.59 10.30
N ARG A 63 -8.67 3.40 9.56
CA ARG A 63 -7.62 2.45 9.88
C ARG A 63 -6.51 3.15 10.65
N ARG A 64 -6.25 2.67 11.85
CA ARG A 64 -5.30 3.32 12.75
C ARG A 64 -3.88 3.38 12.18
N GLY A 65 -3.39 2.25 11.68
CA GLY A 65 -2.04 2.19 11.12
C GLY A 65 -1.90 3.03 9.86
N PHE A 66 -2.93 3.00 9.00
CA PHE A 66 -2.90 3.78 7.77
C PHE A 66 -2.88 5.28 8.07
N MET A 67 -3.69 5.75 9.02
CA MET A 67 -3.73 7.17 9.37
C MET A 67 -2.45 7.64 10.04
N GLU A 68 -1.83 6.77 10.85
CA GLU A 68 -0.53 7.08 11.42
C GLU A 68 0.52 7.22 10.30
N MET A 69 0.47 6.33 9.30
CA MET A 69 1.36 6.39 8.15
C MET A 69 1.21 7.72 7.40
N LEU A 70 -0.04 8.14 7.15
CA LEU A 70 -0.28 9.41 6.45
C LEU A 70 0.30 10.59 7.21
N GLY A 71 0.19 10.58 8.53
CA GLY A 71 0.73 11.66 9.34
C GLY A 71 2.24 11.77 9.26
N ARG A 72 2.92 10.65 9.01
CA ARG A 72 4.39 10.63 8.99
C ARG A 72 4.98 10.74 7.60
N VAL A 73 4.25 10.30 6.58
CA VAL A 73 4.76 10.29 5.21
C VAL A 73 5.12 11.68 4.71
N THR A 74 4.44 12.71 5.21
CA THR A 74 4.75 14.08 4.84
C THR A 74 6.01 14.62 5.51
N THR A 75 6.48 13.96 6.57
CA THR A 75 7.65 14.44 7.33
C THR A 75 8.89 13.59 7.11
N ASN A 76 8.75 12.32 6.71
CA ASN A 76 9.90 11.43 6.55
C ASN A 76 10.49 11.46 5.13
N GLY A 77 9.94 12.25 4.23
CA GLY A 77 10.44 12.37 2.86
C GLY A 77 9.98 11.30 1.90
N ALA A 78 9.22 10.31 2.37
CA ALA A 78 8.67 9.29 1.50
C ALA A 78 7.43 9.84 0.81
N LYS A 79 7.29 9.57 -0.47
CA LYS A 79 6.10 9.94 -1.25
C LYS A 79 5.51 8.72 -1.94
N THR A 80 5.88 7.54 -1.51
CA THR A 80 5.44 6.29 -2.10
C THR A 80 5.08 5.30 -1.01
N ILE A 81 3.91 4.68 -1.18
CA ILE A 81 3.45 3.60 -0.30
C ILE A 81 3.52 2.30 -1.11
N LEU A 82 4.19 1.30 -0.56
CA LEU A 82 4.27 -0.02 -1.17
C LEU A 82 3.37 -0.99 -0.40
N VAL A 83 2.51 -1.70 -1.14
CA VAL A 83 1.65 -2.76 -0.59
C VAL A 83 1.89 -4.03 -1.41
N GLU A 84 1.60 -5.19 -0.85
CA GLU A 84 1.80 -6.44 -1.59
C GLU A 84 0.89 -6.49 -2.84
N SER A 85 -0.38 -6.16 -2.66
CA SER A 85 -1.37 -6.26 -3.74
C SER A 85 -2.45 -5.20 -3.55
N PRO A 86 -3.27 -4.94 -4.58
CA PRO A 86 -4.38 -4.01 -4.43
C PRO A 86 -5.35 -4.41 -3.32
N ASP A 87 -5.56 -5.72 -3.12
CA ASP A 87 -6.45 -6.22 -2.07
C ASP A 87 -5.95 -5.89 -0.67
N ARG A 88 -4.65 -5.83 -0.48
CA ARG A 88 -4.09 -5.48 0.83
C ARG A 88 -4.28 -4.01 1.15
N PHE A 89 -4.32 -3.17 0.12
CA PHE A 89 -4.72 -1.78 0.31
C PHE A 89 -6.21 -1.69 0.65
N ALA A 90 -7.07 -2.22 -0.22
CA ALA A 90 -8.51 -2.25 0.02
C ALA A 90 -9.13 -3.33 -0.85
N ARG A 91 -9.99 -4.16 -0.24
CA ARG A 91 -10.70 -5.22 -0.95
C ARG A 91 -11.96 -4.68 -1.61
N ASP A 92 -12.62 -3.72 -0.96
CA ASP A 92 -13.83 -3.10 -1.48
C ASP A 92 -13.46 -2.06 -2.54
N LEU A 93 -14.13 -2.11 -3.70
CA LEU A 93 -13.79 -1.22 -4.81
C LEU A 93 -13.95 0.26 -4.47
N MET A 94 -15.04 0.61 -3.80
CA MET A 94 -15.28 2.01 -3.45
C MET A 94 -14.25 2.54 -2.47
N VAL A 95 -13.88 1.74 -1.49
CA VAL A 95 -12.82 2.09 -0.54
C VAL A 95 -11.49 2.25 -1.27
N GLN A 96 -11.20 1.35 -2.21
CA GLN A 96 -9.97 1.37 -2.98
C GLN A 96 -9.87 2.65 -3.82
N LEU A 97 -10.95 2.99 -4.54
CA LEU A 97 -10.94 4.17 -5.39
C LEU A 97 -10.87 5.46 -4.58
N ALA A 98 -11.64 5.56 -3.50
CA ALA A 98 -11.61 6.74 -2.64
C ALA A 98 -10.25 6.92 -1.97
N GLY A 99 -9.67 5.83 -1.47
CA GLY A 99 -8.36 5.88 -0.83
C GLY A 99 -7.26 6.28 -1.81
N TYR A 100 -7.28 5.71 -3.00
CA TYR A 100 -6.30 6.06 -4.02
C TYR A 100 -6.42 7.54 -4.43
N ALA A 101 -7.65 8.01 -4.64
CA ALA A 101 -7.86 9.41 -5.01
C ALA A 101 -7.34 10.37 -3.94
N MET A 102 -7.54 10.03 -2.67
CA MET A 102 -7.02 10.82 -1.56
C MET A 102 -5.50 10.90 -1.59
N LEU A 103 -4.84 9.76 -1.78
CA LEU A 103 -3.37 9.71 -1.84
C LEU A 103 -2.84 10.50 -3.02
N LYS A 104 -3.46 10.32 -4.19
CA LYS A 104 -3.06 11.04 -5.39
C LYS A 104 -3.18 12.55 -5.21
N GLY A 105 -4.27 12.99 -4.55
CA GLY A 105 -4.48 14.40 -4.26
C GLY A 105 -3.41 14.98 -3.33
N GLN A 106 -2.74 14.15 -2.54
CA GLN A 106 -1.66 14.57 -1.66
C GLN A 106 -0.27 14.37 -2.26
N GLY A 107 -0.21 13.93 -3.52
CA GLY A 107 1.06 13.69 -4.19
C GLY A 107 1.76 12.43 -3.75
N ILE A 108 1.01 11.46 -3.20
CA ILE A 108 1.56 10.20 -2.72
C ILE A 108 1.25 9.10 -3.72
N ALA A 109 2.27 8.37 -4.17
CA ALA A 109 2.11 7.24 -5.07
C ALA A 109 1.78 5.98 -4.27
N LEU A 110 0.91 5.15 -4.83
CA LEU A 110 0.56 3.85 -4.24
C LEU A 110 0.92 2.75 -5.25
N ILE A 111 1.80 1.86 -4.85
CA ILE A 111 2.29 0.81 -5.74
C ILE A 111 2.05 -0.57 -5.12
N PRO A 112 1.12 -1.36 -5.68
CA PRO A 112 0.97 -2.76 -5.29
C PRO A 112 2.06 -3.57 -6.01
N THR A 113 2.90 -4.25 -5.24
CA THR A 113 4.10 -4.88 -5.81
C THR A 113 3.81 -6.02 -6.77
N THR A 114 2.67 -6.70 -6.62
CA THR A 114 2.26 -7.78 -7.53
C THR A 114 1.63 -7.28 -8.82
N ALA A 115 1.23 -6.00 -8.84
CA ALA A 115 0.62 -5.37 -10.02
C ALA A 115 0.99 -3.88 -10.02
N PRO A 116 2.27 -3.54 -10.29
CA PRO A 116 2.76 -2.17 -10.09
C PRO A 116 1.99 -1.10 -10.87
N ASP A 117 1.42 -1.45 -12.01
CA ASP A 117 0.72 -0.50 -12.86
C ASP A 117 -0.78 -0.38 -12.53
N PHE A 118 -1.25 -1.08 -11.51
CA PHE A 118 -2.69 -1.16 -11.22
C PHE A 118 -3.33 0.22 -11.04
N PHE A 119 -2.66 1.12 -10.35
CA PHE A 119 -3.18 2.46 -10.09
C PHE A 119 -2.58 3.54 -11.00
N MET A 120 -1.71 3.17 -11.92
CA MET A 120 -1.00 4.17 -12.74
C MET A 120 -1.79 4.62 -13.96
N GLU A 121 -2.75 3.81 -14.42
CA GLU A 121 -3.54 4.14 -15.58
C GLU A 121 -4.78 4.93 -15.17
N ASP A 122 -4.90 6.15 -15.66
CA ASP A 122 -6.02 7.04 -15.36
C ASP A 122 -6.99 7.20 -16.53
N THR A 123 -6.90 6.33 -17.54
CA THR A 123 -7.81 6.41 -18.67
C THR A 123 -9.20 5.91 -18.26
N PRO A 124 -10.29 6.44 -18.87
CA PRO A 124 -11.62 5.92 -18.59
C PRO A 124 -11.76 4.43 -18.81
N THR A 125 -11.08 3.88 -19.82
CA THR A 125 -11.10 2.45 -20.10
C THR A 125 -10.47 1.65 -18.95
N ALA A 126 -9.34 2.10 -18.43
CA ALA A 126 -8.69 1.44 -17.31
C ALA A 126 -9.57 1.46 -16.06
N VAL A 127 -10.25 2.58 -15.81
CA VAL A 127 -11.17 2.70 -14.68
C VAL A 127 -12.33 1.70 -14.82
N LEU A 128 -12.90 1.59 -16.02
CA LEU A 128 -13.98 0.63 -16.27
C LEU A 128 -13.52 -0.81 -16.07
N ILE A 129 -12.33 -1.14 -16.50
CA ILE A 129 -11.79 -2.50 -16.33
C ILE A 129 -11.59 -2.84 -14.86
N ARG A 130 -11.20 -1.85 -14.05
CA ARG A 130 -11.02 -2.06 -12.61
C ARG A 130 -12.34 -2.22 -11.86
N GLN A 131 -13.43 -1.77 -12.43
CA GLN A 131 -14.76 -1.96 -11.87
C GLN A 131 -15.26 -3.38 -12.14
#